data_5906e7c63d13e7a0e7885e9051c8cd85
#
_entry.id   5906e7c63d13e7a0e7885e9051c8cd85
#
_cell.length_a   1.000
_cell.length_b   1.000
_cell.length_c   1.000
_cell.angle_alpha   90.00
_cell.angle_beta   90.00
_cell.angle_gamma   90.00
#
_symmetry.space_group_name_H-M   'P 1'
#
loop_
_entity.id
_entity.type
_entity.pdbx_description
1 polymer ?
#
loop_
_entity_poly.entity_id
_entity_poly.type
_entity_poly.pdbx_seq_one_letter_code
_entity_poly.pdbx_strand_id
1 'polypeptide(L)'
;FVWGRRGVFGDVNGNSRMLRGWAILAAVVMAAIGIPWGYGEIGALGPGWATGLTAANGLVGMLTGPGILAAITLACRPLQSRINASGSLPHLAQPLVALGKRSMSGYLAQTILFTLTTQPAFWWVTRDATISGKLGWALITWLATVAGAWALERAGKSGPFEWLHRRLSYGKNGLPEHYNG
;
A
#
# COMPACT_ATOMS: atom_id res chain seq x y z
N PHE A 1 3.67 -4.22 14.85
CA PHE A 1 3.80 -5.36 15.78
C PHE A 1 3.06 -5.11 17.11
N VAL A 2 3.29 -3.97 17.80
CA VAL A 2 2.64 -3.65 19.09
C VAL A 2 1.12 -3.59 18.97
N TRP A 3 0.58 -2.94 17.95
CA TRP A 3 -0.86 -2.81 17.73
C TRP A 3 -1.53 -4.16 17.41
N GLY A 4 -0.85 -5.03 16.67
CA GLY A 4 -1.35 -6.39 16.43
C GLY A 4 -1.44 -7.21 17.71
N ARG A 5 -0.40 -7.16 18.56
CA ARG A 5 -0.40 -7.85 19.87
C ARG A 5 -1.46 -7.34 20.83
N ARG A 6 -1.78 -6.04 20.79
CA ARG A 6 -2.81 -5.42 21.63
C ARG A 6 -4.23 -5.58 21.07
N GLY A 7 -4.42 -6.26 19.95
CA GLY A 7 -5.73 -6.45 19.34
C GLY A 7 -6.40 -5.15 18.86
N VAL A 8 -5.63 -4.08 18.62
CA VAL A 8 -6.16 -2.75 18.25
C VAL A 8 -7.05 -2.82 17.00
N PHE A 9 -6.72 -3.70 16.07
CA PHE A 9 -7.50 -3.89 14.85
C PHE A 9 -8.72 -4.78 15.04
N GLY A 10 -8.78 -5.58 16.12
CA GLY A 10 -9.95 -6.38 16.50
C GLY A 10 -11.04 -5.54 17.15
N ASP A 11 -10.65 -4.52 17.93
CA ASP A 11 -11.57 -3.57 18.55
C ASP A 11 -11.28 -2.14 18.11
N VAL A 12 -11.67 -1.82 16.88
CA VAL A 12 -11.51 -0.49 16.29
C VAL A 12 -12.39 0.55 16.99
N ASN A 13 -13.52 0.13 17.57
CA ASN A 13 -14.42 1.03 18.25
C ASN A 13 -13.85 1.52 19.58
N GLY A 14 -13.37 0.61 20.42
CA GLY A 14 -12.70 0.95 21.68
C GLY A 14 -11.44 1.78 21.48
N ASN A 15 -10.68 1.50 20.40
CA ASN A 15 -9.43 2.20 20.09
C ASN A 15 -9.57 3.42 19.17
N SER A 16 -10.81 3.84 18.85
CA SER A 16 -11.06 4.87 17.82
C SER A 16 -10.44 6.24 18.14
N ARG A 17 -10.37 6.62 19.41
CA ARG A 17 -9.75 7.89 19.83
C ARG A 17 -8.25 7.87 19.57
N MET A 18 -7.57 6.79 19.90
CA MET A 18 -6.15 6.60 19.63
C MET A 18 -5.86 6.58 18.12
N LEU A 19 -6.66 5.83 17.36
CA LEU A 19 -6.50 5.75 15.89
C LEU A 19 -6.72 7.11 15.22
N ARG A 20 -7.73 7.89 15.66
CA ARG A 20 -7.94 9.26 15.16
C ARG A 20 -6.76 10.16 15.48
N GLY A 21 -6.22 10.08 16.71
CA GLY A 21 -5.03 10.86 17.09
C GLY A 21 -3.83 10.58 16.17
N TRP A 22 -3.54 9.31 15.89
CA TRP A 22 -2.48 8.92 14.97
C TRP A 22 -2.75 9.36 13.51
N ALA A 23 -3.99 9.25 13.04
CA ALA A 23 -4.38 9.69 11.71
C ALA A 23 -4.23 11.20 11.55
N ILE A 24 -4.66 11.99 12.54
CA ILE A 24 -4.50 13.45 12.54
C ILE A 24 -3.03 13.83 12.60
N LEU A 25 -2.25 13.21 13.49
CA LEU A 25 -0.81 13.44 13.57
C LEU A 25 -0.13 13.21 12.22
N ALA A 26 -0.43 12.08 11.56
CA ALA A 26 0.12 11.80 10.24
C ALA A 26 -0.31 12.84 9.20
N ALA A 27 -1.57 13.25 9.19
CA ALA A 27 -2.07 14.27 8.27
C ALA A 27 -1.37 15.62 8.47
N VAL A 28 -1.21 16.05 9.72
CA VAL A 28 -0.51 17.30 10.07
C VAL A 28 0.96 17.23 9.64
N VAL A 29 1.63 16.14 9.95
CA VAL A 29 3.04 15.96 9.62
C VAL A 29 3.25 15.85 8.11
N MET A 30 2.40 15.14 7.39
CA MET A 30 2.43 15.07 5.92
C MET A 30 2.20 16.43 5.29
N ALA A 31 1.27 17.23 5.81
CA ALA A 31 1.05 18.59 5.34
C ALA A 31 2.23 19.52 5.64
N ALA A 32 2.77 19.47 6.86
CA ALA A 32 3.85 20.36 7.30
C ALA A 32 5.18 20.09 6.58
N ILE A 33 5.45 18.87 6.15
CA ILE A 33 6.70 18.50 5.50
C ILE A 33 6.49 18.15 4.02
N GLY A 34 5.44 17.43 3.70
CA GLY A 34 5.17 17.00 2.33
C GLY A 34 4.83 18.15 1.39
N ILE A 35 4.08 19.16 1.86
CA ILE A 35 3.77 20.32 1.03
C ILE A 35 5.03 21.15 0.73
N PRO A 36 5.84 21.57 1.71
CA PRO A 36 7.10 22.28 1.42
C PRO A 36 8.08 21.45 0.58
N TRP A 37 8.16 20.14 0.83
CA TRP A 37 8.98 19.25 0.02
C TRP A 37 8.52 19.22 -1.44
N GLY A 38 7.22 19.12 -1.69
CA GLY A 38 6.67 19.20 -3.04
C GLY A 38 6.98 20.53 -3.75
N TYR A 39 6.93 21.65 -3.03
CA TYR A 39 7.36 22.96 -3.57
C TYR A 39 8.86 23.00 -3.86
N GLY A 40 9.68 22.34 -3.07
CA GLY A 40 11.11 22.19 -3.31
C GLY A 40 11.41 21.41 -4.60
N GLU A 41 10.69 20.31 -4.84
CA GLU A 41 10.86 19.45 -6.03
C GLU A 41 10.48 20.17 -7.34
N ILE A 42 9.54 21.10 -7.32
CA ILE A 42 9.19 21.93 -8.51
C ILE A 42 10.07 23.17 -8.65
N GLY A 43 11.13 23.30 -7.83
CA GLY A 43 12.08 24.42 -7.92
C GLY A 43 11.57 25.75 -7.36
N ALA A 44 10.43 25.77 -6.68
CA ALA A 44 9.88 26.99 -6.05
C ALA A 44 10.67 27.44 -4.80
N LEU A 45 11.48 26.56 -4.24
CA LEU A 45 12.41 26.83 -3.13
C LEU A 45 13.85 26.73 -3.61
N GLY A 46 14.74 27.55 -3.08
CA GLY A 46 16.15 27.54 -3.46
C GLY A 46 16.86 26.19 -3.17
N PRO A 47 17.99 25.92 -3.81
CA PRO A 47 18.65 24.60 -3.79
C PRO A 47 19.08 24.11 -2.40
N GLY A 48 19.29 24.99 -1.44
CA GLY A 48 19.64 24.60 -0.06
C GLY A 48 18.51 23.91 0.71
N TRP A 49 17.26 24.18 0.38
CA TRP A 49 16.10 23.58 1.06
C TRP A 49 15.78 22.16 0.60
N ALA A 50 16.09 21.83 -0.66
CA ALA A 50 15.74 20.54 -1.24
C ALA A 50 16.35 19.36 -0.46
N THR A 51 17.63 19.43 -0.11
CA THR A 51 18.34 18.36 0.62
C THR A 51 17.79 18.18 2.04
N GLY A 52 17.58 19.29 2.77
CA GLY A 52 17.03 19.24 4.12
C GLY A 52 15.60 18.69 4.16
N LEU A 53 14.75 19.12 3.24
CA LEU A 53 13.37 18.65 3.14
C LEU A 53 13.29 17.19 2.71
N THR A 54 14.18 16.73 1.82
CA THR A 54 14.24 15.31 1.41
C THR A 54 14.63 14.42 2.60
N ALA A 55 15.65 14.83 3.37
CA ALA A 55 16.05 14.11 4.59
C ALA A 55 14.91 14.09 5.63
N ALA A 56 14.29 15.25 5.88
CA ALA A 56 13.14 15.36 6.78
C ALA A 56 11.97 14.48 6.34
N ASN A 57 11.63 14.47 5.04
CA ASN A 57 10.56 13.64 4.49
C ASN A 57 10.86 12.14 4.66
N GLY A 58 12.11 11.72 4.48
CA GLY A 58 12.53 10.33 4.71
C GLY A 58 12.35 9.88 6.17
N LEU A 59 12.80 10.70 7.12
CA LEU A 59 12.68 10.42 8.56
C LEU A 59 11.22 10.40 9.02
N VAL A 60 10.45 11.39 8.57
CA VAL A 60 9.06 11.57 8.97
C VAL A 60 8.13 10.56 8.29
N GLY A 61 8.47 10.10 7.09
CA GLY A 61 7.75 9.04 6.40
C GLY A 61 7.61 7.78 7.27
N MET A 62 8.63 7.44 8.05
CA MET A 62 8.56 6.31 8.99
C MET A 62 7.56 6.55 10.13
N LEU A 63 7.39 7.78 10.59
CA LEU A 63 6.45 8.13 11.67
C LEU A 63 5.01 8.24 11.17
N THR A 64 4.79 8.56 9.90
CA THR A 64 3.44 8.67 9.33
C THR A 64 2.81 7.31 9.00
N GLY A 65 3.61 6.25 8.85
CA GLY A 65 3.13 4.90 8.55
C GLY A 65 2.02 4.41 9.49
N PRO A 66 2.20 4.42 10.82
CA PRO A 66 1.15 4.06 11.77
C PRO A 66 -0.11 4.92 11.63
N GLY A 67 0.04 6.21 11.35
CA GLY A 67 -1.10 7.13 11.17
C GLY A 67 -1.88 6.85 9.89
N ILE A 68 -1.21 6.55 8.79
CA ILE A 68 -1.86 6.13 7.53
C ILE A 68 -2.63 4.82 7.75
N LEU A 69 -2.02 3.85 8.44
CA LEU A 69 -2.68 2.59 8.80
C LEU A 69 -3.91 2.83 9.66
N ALA A 70 -3.83 3.74 10.64
CA ALA A 70 -4.95 4.15 11.47
C ALA A 70 -6.08 4.80 10.65
N ALA A 71 -5.73 5.69 9.71
CA ALA A 71 -6.69 6.34 8.81
C ALA A 71 -7.41 5.32 7.92
N ILE A 72 -6.68 4.38 7.31
CA ILE A 72 -7.26 3.30 6.51
C ILE A 72 -8.18 2.42 7.37
N THR A 73 -7.75 2.05 8.57
CA THR A 73 -8.55 1.24 9.50
C THR A 73 -9.87 1.93 9.84
N LEU A 74 -9.83 3.23 10.12
CA LEU A 74 -11.04 4.02 10.39
C LEU A 74 -11.93 4.15 9.15
N ALA A 75 -11.36 4.35 7.98
CA ALA A 75 -12.09 4.44 6.71
C ALA A 75 -12.78 3.11 6.32
N CYS A 76 -12.18 1.98 6.70
CA CYS A 76 -12.73 0.65 6.44
C CYS A 76 -13.85 0.23 7.41
N ARG A 77 -14.12 1.00 8.49
CA ARG A 77 -15.18 0.65 9.47
C ARG A 77 -16.56 0.42 8.85
N PRO A 78 -17.09 1.33 7.98
CA PRO A 78 -18.41 1.11 7.39
C PRO A 78 -18.44 -0.10 6.44
N LEU A 79 -17.32 -0.43 5.82
CA LEU A 79 -17.19 -1.63 5.00
C LEU A 79 -17.23 -2.88 5.89
N GLN A 80 -16.47 -2.88 6.99
CA GLN A 80 -16.44 -4.01 7.93
C GLN A 80 -17.81 -4.25 8.59
N SER A 81 -18.54 -3.19 8.96
CA SER A 81 -19.89 -3.34 9.52
C SER A 81 -20.87 -3.94 8.52
N ARG A 82 -20.76 -3.56 7.23
CA ARG A 82 -21.57 -4.18 6.15
C ARG A 82 -21.23 -5.65 5.95
N ILE A 83 -19.95 -6.01 5.95
CA ILE A 83 -19.49 -7.40 5.81
C ILE A 83 -20.03 -8.23 6.99
N ASN A 84 -19.94 -7.71 8.23
CA ASN A 84 -20.43 -8.40 9.40
C ASN A 84 -21.96 -8.61 9.37
N ALA A 85 -22.71 -7.68 8.79
CA ALA A 85 -24.17 -7.77 8.65
C ALA A 85 -24.62 -8.67 7.51
N SER A 86 -23.91 -8.65 6.36
CA SER A 86 -24.30 -9.39 5.13
C SER A 86 -23.62 -10.74 4.97
N GLY A 87 -22.56 -11.02 5.74
CA GLY A 87 -21.72 -12.20 5.59
C GLY A 87 -20.93 -12.26 4.28
N SER A 88 -20.99 -11.20 3.46
CA SER A 88 -20.36 -11.18 2.14
C SER A 88 -19.54 -9.94 1.88
N LEU A 89 -18.44 -10.09 1.13
CA LEU A 89 -17.58 -8.99 0.72
C LEU A 89 -18.19 -8.27 -0.49
N PRO A 90 -18.38 -6.93 -0.46
CA PRO A 90 -18.85 -6.17 -1.59
C PRO A 90 -17.99 -6.39 -2.84
N HIS A 91 -18.61 -6.49 -4.01
CA HIS A 91 -17.90 -6.77 -5.26
C HIS A 91 -16.77 -5.79 -5.58
N LEU A 92 -16.95 -4.50 -5.24
CA LEU A 92 -15.92 -3.47 -5.43
C LEU A 92 -14.69 -3.64 -4.52
N ALA A 93 -14.85 -4.29 -3.37
CA ALA A 93 -13.74 -4.55 -2.45
C ALA A 93 -12.96 -5.83 -2.79
N GLN A 94 -13.56 -6.76 -3.52
CA GLN A 94 -12.93 -8.03 -3.86
C GLN A 94 -11.58 -7.90 -4.56
N PRO A 95 -11.38 -7.03 -5.59
CA PRO A 95 -10.10 -6.88 -6.25
C PRO A 95 -9.01 -6.36 -5.32
N LEU A 96 -9.35 -5.44 -4.40
CA LEU A 96 -8.40 -4.89 -3.43
C LEU A 96 -7.99 -5.95 -2.39
N VAL A 97 -8.93 -6.74 -1.92
CA VAL A 97 -8.65 -7.87 -1.02
C VAL A 97 -7.81 -8.93 -1.74
N ALA A 98 -8.08 -9.22 -3.02
CA ALA A 98 -7.29 -10.12 -3.83
C ALA A 98 -5.83 -9.64 -3.98
N LEU A 99 -5.62 -8.34 -4.19
CA LEU A 99 -4.29 -7.73 -4.22
C LEU A 99 -3.60 -7.84 -2.85
N GLY A 100 -4.33 -7.57 -1.76
CA GLY A 100 -3.80 -7.71 -0.38
C GLY A 100 -3.32 -9.11 -0.06
N LYS A 101 -4.07 -10.14 -0.46
CA LYS A 101 -3.68 -11.55 -0.32
C LYS A 101 -2.42 -11.92 -1.11
N ARG A 102 -2.10 -11.16 -2.17
CA ARG A 102 -0.97 -11.37 -3.09
C ARG A 102 -0.02 -10.16 -3.08
N SER A 103 0.17 -9.58 -1.92
CA SER A 103 0.94 -8.34 -1.77
C SER A 103 2.38 -8.46 -2.26
N MET A 104 3.06 -9.60 -2.03
CA MET A 104 4.43 -9.81 -2.50
C MET A 104 4.50 -9.83 -4.04
N SER A 105 3.62 -10.60 -4.68
CA SER A 105 3.52 -10.65 -6.15
C SER A 105 3.11 -9.29 -6.72
N GLY A 106 2.17 -8.59 -6.07
CA GLY A 106 1.74 -7.25 -6.46
C GLY A 106 2.88 -6.24 -6.42
N TYR A 107 3.63 -6.19 -5.34
CA TYR A 107 4.79 -5.30 -5.19
C TYR A 107 5.84 -5.55 -6.27
N LEU A 108 6.17 -6.82 -6.50
CA LEU A 108 7.19 -7.16 -7.48
C LEU A 108 6.73 -6.88 -8.91
N ALA A 109 5.47 -7.17 -9.22
CA ALA A 109 4.88 -6.83 -10.51
C ALA A 109 4.92 -5.30 -10.76
N GLN A 110 4.56 -4.49 -9.76
CA GLN A 110 4.68 -3.03 -9.85
C GLN A 110 6.13 -2.59 -10.09
N THR A 111 7.07 -3.12 -9.31
CA THR A 111 8.49 -2.78 -9.46
C THR A 111 8.99 -3.10 -10.88
N ILE A 112 8.67 -4.28 -11.38
CA ILE A 112 9.05 -4.69 -12.74
C ILE A 112 8.41 -3.76 -13.79
N LEU A 113 7.10 -3.52 -13.69
CA LEU A 113 6.38 -2.65 -14.62
C LEU A 113 6.94 -1.22 -14.60
N PHE A 114 7.18 -0.65 -13.41
CA PHE A 114 7.79 0.67 -13.30
C PHE A 114 9.20 0.69 -13.89
N THR A 115 10.03 -0.28 -13.54
CA THR A 115 11.41 -0.35 -14.09
C THR A 115 11.39 -0.42 -15.61
N LEU A 116 10.58 -1.29 -16.20
CA LEU A 116 10.49 -1.45 -17.64
C LEU A 116 9.94 -0.22 -18.37
N THR A 117 9.05 0.53 -17.73
CA THR A 117 8.33 1.62 -18.38
C THR A 117 8.89 3.00 -18.09
N THR A 118 9.67 3.17 -17.02
CA THR A 118 10.18 4.50 -16.61
C THR A 118 11.69 4.65 -16.78
N GLN A 119 12.44 3.56 -16.89
CA GLN A 119 13.89 3.63 -17.03
C GLN A 119 14.33 3.90 -18.48
N PRO A 120 15.37 4.76 -18.67
CA PRO A 120 15.89 5.09 -19.99
C PRO A 120 16.41 3.89 -20.79
N ALA A 121 16.87 2.84 -20.08
CA ALA A 121 17.39 1.62 -20.69
C ALA A 121 16.32 0.75 -21.37
N PHE A 122 15.04 1.04 -21.12
CA PHE A 122 13.91 0.26 -21.62
C PHE A 122 12.94 1.15 -22.43
N TRP A 123 11.66 1.06 -22.21
CA TRP A 123 10.65 1.75 -23.00
C TRP A 123 10.55 3.26 -22.73
N TRP A 124 10.97 3.71 -21.55
CA TRP A 124 10.93 5.11 -21.10
C TRP A 124 9.64 5.88 -21.49
N VAL A 125 8.52 5.24 -21.26
CA VAL A 125 7.18 5.76 -21.63
C VAL A 125 6.90 7.14 -21.02
N THR A 126 7.53 7.44 -19.89
CA THR A 126 7.30 8.70 -19.14
C THR A 126 8.36 9.76 -19.43
N ARG A 127 9.20 9.60 -20.48
CA ARG A 127 10.29 10.50 -20.80
C ARG A 127 9.85 11.97 -20.85
N ASP A 128 8.86 12.25 -21.66
CA ASP A 128 8.36 13.61 -21.91
C ASP A 128 7.02 13.87 -21.19
N ALA A 129 6.66 13.01 -20.23
CA ALA A 129 5.40 13.11 -19.54
C ALA A 129 5.41 14.23 -18.49
N THR A 130 4.36 15.03 -18.49
CA THR A 130 4.06 15.98 -17.42
C THR A 130 3.84 15.27 -16.08
N ILE A 131 3.79 16.00 -14.97
CA ILE A 131 3.48 15.45 -13.64
C ILE A 131 2.16 14.67 -13.68
N SER A 132 1.13 15.23 -14.33
CA SER A 132 -0.16 14.55 -14.51
C SER A 132 -0.03 13.26 -15.30
N GLY A 133 0.81 13.23 -16.34
CA GLY A 133 1.08 12.04 -17.14
C GLY A 133 1.78 10.96 -16.32
N LYS A 134 2.75 11.32 -15.49
CA LYS A 134 3.42 10.39 -14.58
C LYS A 134 2.47 9.80 -13.53
N LEU A 135 1.58 10.62 -12.96
CA LEU A 135 0.53 10.17 -12.05
C LEU A 135 -0.46 9.24 -12.75
N GLY A 136 -0.89 9.59 -13.97
CA GLY A 136 -1.75 8.73 -14.78
C GLY A 136 -1.12 7.38 -15.06
N TRP A 137 0.17 7.35 -15.40
CA TRP A 137 0.91 6.11 -15.61
C TRP A 137 1.02 5.26 -14.34
N ALA A 138 1.29 5.90 -13.19
CA ALA A 138 1.30 5.23 -11.89
C ALA A 138 -0.05 4.58 -11.58
N LEU A 139 -1.15 5.28 -11.84
CA LEU A 139 -2.50 4.76 -11.65
C LEU A 139 -2.80 3.58 -12.58
N ILE A 140 -2.42 3.67 -13.85
CA ILE A 140 -2.57 2.57 -14.83
C ILE A 140 -1.81 1.32 -14.36
N THR A 141 -0.55 1.49 -13.95
CA THR A 141 0.29 0.40 -13.44
C THR A 141 -0.34 -0.26 -12.20
N TRP A 142 -0.85 0.57 -11.28
CA TRP A 142 -1.53 0.07 -10.10
C TRP A 142 -2.81 -0.69 -10.45
N LEU A 143 -3.65 -0.16 -11.32
CA LEU A 143 -4.88 -0.83 -11.80
C LEU A 143 -4.57 -2.15 -12.50
N ALA A 144 -3.51 -2.21 -13.29
CA ALA A 144 -3.07 -3.46 -13.94
C ALA A 144 -2.69 -4.53 -12.90
N THR A 145 -2.00 -4.15 -11.82
CA THR A 145 -1.66 -5.09 -10.73
C THR A 145 -2.90 -5.54 -9.95
N VAL A 146 -3.87 -4.65 -9.71
CA VAL A 146 -5.16 -5.00 -9.09
C VAL A 146 -5.93 -6.00 -9.97
N ALA A 147 -6.01 -5.73 -11.28
CA ALA A 147 -6.70 -6.60 -12.24
C ALA A 147 -6.02 -7.98 -12.32
N GLY A 148 -4.69 -8.02 -12.35
CA GLY A 148 -3.91 -9.27 -12.34
C GLY A 148 -4.13 -10.09 -11.06
N ALA A 149 -4.12 -9.44 -9.90
CA ALA A 149 -4.40 -10.11 -8.62
C ALA A 149 -5.82 -10.66 -8.57
N TRP A 150 -6.80 -9.92 -9.10
CA TRP A 150 -8.18 -10.35 -9.16
C TRP A 150 -8.40 -11.51 -10.15
N ALA A 151 -7.73 -11.49 -11.29
CA ALA A 151 -7.74 -12.61 -12.23
C ALA A 151 -7.19 -13.90 -11.60
N LEU A 152 -6.08 -13.80 -10.85
CA LEU A 152 -5.51 -14.92 -10.10
C LEU A 152 -6.47 -15.42 -9.00
N GLU A 153 -7.19 -14.51 -8.30
CA GLU A 153 -8.20 -14.90 -7.30
C GLU A 153 -9.33 -15.69 -7.94
N ARG A 154 -9.85 -15.24 -9.10
CA ARG A 154 -10.88 -15.97 -9.84
C ARG A 154 -10.42 -17.32 -10.36
N ALA A 155 -9.14 -17.43 -10.72
CA ALA A 155 -8.52 -18.68 -11.15
C ALA A 155 -8.18 -19.63 -9.99
N GLY A 156 -8.42 -19.25 -8.73
CA GLY A 156 -8.06 -20.02 -7.54
C GLY A 156 -6.55 -20.21 -7.36
N LYS A 157 -5.73 -19.36 -7.98
CA LYS A 157 -4.25 -19.47 -7.93
C LYS A 157 -3.67 -18.49 -6.93
N SER A 158 -2.64 -18.93 -6.21
CA SER A 158 -1.77 -18.04 -5.42
C SER A 158 -0.92 -17.17 -6.35
N GLY A 159 -0.44 -16.04 -5.85
CA GLY A 159 0.54 -15.26 -6.60
C GLY A 159 1.85 -16.04 -6.78
N PRO A 160 2.61 -15.80 -7.87
CA PRO A 160 3.82 -16.56 -8.16
C PRO A 160 4.87 -16.43 -7.05
N PHE A 161 4.98 -15.26 -6.41
CA PHE A 161 5.94 -15.05 -5.32
C PHE A 161 5.47 -15.63 -3.99
N GLU A 162 4.18 -15.58 -3.70
CA GLU A 162 3.59 -16.27 -2.55
C GLU A 162 3.77 -17.78 -2.67
N TRP A 163 3.59 -18.33 -3.87
CA TRP A 163 3.85 -19.74 -4.14
C TRP A 163 5.34 -20.09 -3.95
N LEU A 164 6.24 -19.29 -4.53
CA LEU A 164 7.69 -19.49 -4.40
C LEU A 164 8.13 -19.40 -2.94
N HIS A 165 7.69 -18.38 -2.22
CA HIS A 165 7.99 -18.19 -0.81
C HIS A 165 7.53 -19.38 0.04
N ARG A 166 6.28 -19.83 -0.17
CA ARG A 166 5.76 -21.03 0.54
C ARG A 166 6.60 -22.27 0.24
N ARG A 167 6.97 -22.47 -1.01
CA ARG A 167 7.77 -23.63 -1.43
C ARG A 167 9.19 -23.62 -0.84
N LEU A 168 9.79 -22.44 -0.74
CA LEU A 168 11.13 -22.28 -0.13
C LEU A 168 11.09 -22.41 1.39
N SER A 169 10.06 -21.88 2.04
CA SER A 169 9.95 -21.87 3.50
C SER A 169 9.46 -23.20 4.08
N TYR A 170 8.58 -23.90 3.38
CA TYR A 170 7.91 -25.12 3.88
C TYR A 170 8.18 -26.37 3.05
N GLY A 171 9.05 -26.30 2.03
CA GLY A 171 9.37 -27.42 1.16
C GLY A 171 8.25 -27.83 0.19
N LYS A 172 8.42 -29.01 -0.45
CA LYS A 172 7.47 -29.51 -1.47
C LYS A 172 6.07 -29.84 -0.91
N ASN A 173 6.00 -30.23 0.35
CA ASN A 173 4.75 -30.71 0.97
C ASN A 173 3.91 -29.60 1.60
N GLY A 174 4.37 -28.33 1.61
CA GLY A 174 3.64 -27.20 2.20
C GLY A 174 3.51 -27.31 3.72
N LEU A 175 2.67 -26.41 4.28
CA LEU A 175 2.25 -26.54 5.69
C LEU A 175 1.31 -27.73 5.85
N PRO A 176 1.40 -28.51 6.94
CA PRO A 176 0.38 -29.50 7.28
C PRO A 176 -0.98 -28.82 7.34
N GLU A 177 -2.03 -29.45 6.77
CA GLU A 177 -3.38 -28.88 6.68
C GLU A 177 -4.03 -28.58 8.06
N HIS A 178 -3.42 -29.03 9.15
CA HIS A 178 -3.91 -28.86 10.52
C HIS A 178 -2.92 -28.07 11.40
N TYR A 179 -2.67 -26.83 11.04
CA TYR A 179 -2.09 -25.89 12.00
C TYR A 179 -3.24 -25.14 12.70
N ASN A 180 -3.85 -25.82 13.67
CA ASN A 180 -4.74 -25.20 14.65
C ASN A 180 -3.83 -24.49 15.67
N GLY A 181 -3.61 -23.14 15.48
CA GLY A 181 -2.98 -22.28 16.44
C GLY A 181 -4.02 -21.42 17.13
#